data_ea40fae994c21b614808a4b7ff3533d5
#
_entry.id   ea40fae994c21b614808a4b7ff3533d5
#
_cell.length_a   1.000
_cell.length_b   1.000
_cell.length_c   1.000
_cell.angle_alpha   90.00
_cell.angle_beta   90.00
_cell.angle_gamma   90.00
#
_symmetry.space_group_name_H-M   'P 1'
#
loop_
_entity.id
_entity.type
_entity.pdbx_description
1 polymer ?
#
loop_
_entity_poly.entity_id
_entity_poly.type
_entity_poly.pdbx_seq_one_letter_code
_entity_poly.pdbx_strand_id
1 'polypeptide(L)'
;IAGTVAYIKETGDFSILKEPVTFNSTPGTQQPLLEHLKRSFDFTATHKGPHGLPLIGRADWNDCLNLNCFSTVPDESFQTAGASEGPVAESVFIAGMFVKYGEEYAQLVSLLGNAVEADRARKEVAAVYQAVLDSGWDGEWFLRAYDAYSHKVGSRECEEGQIFIEPQGFCVLAGIGVQEGLAQKALDSVKKRLDTKYGVMLLQPAYTRYHLELGEVSSYPPGYKENAGIFCHNNPWISIAETVIGRGSRAFEVYRKTCPAYLEDISDIHRTEPYVYAQMVAGADAPRHGEAKNSWLTGTAAWTFVNISQYILGIQPDWNGLRIDPCIPSDCNGYDIHRHYRNADYDIHIQNPNHVEKGVVSLLVD
;
A
#
# COMPACT_ATOMS: atom_id res chain seq x y z
N ILE A 1 -6.65 2.95 12.21
CA ILE A 1 -5.40 2.64 12.94
C ILE A 1 -4.27 3.50 12.37
N ALA A 2 -3.90 3.35 11.09
CA ALA A 2 -2.75 4.03 10.48
C ALA A 2 -2.69 5.55 10.76
N GLY A 3 -3.77 6.29 10.49
CA GLY A 3 -3.80 7.75 10.69
C GLY A 3 -3.62 8.16 12.15
N THR A 4 -4.26 7.45 13.09
CA THR A 4 -4.12 7.73 14.53
C THR A 4 -2.72 7.44 15.04
N VAL A 5 -2.12 6.32 14.61
CA VAL A 5 -0.75 5.97 14.98
C VAL A 5 0.25 6.98 14.41
N ALA A 6 0.08 7.38 13.13
CA ALA A 6 0.92 8.39 12.51
C ALA A 6 0.82 9.75 13.24
N TYR A 7 -0.41 10.16 13.61
CA TYR A 7 -0.63 11.38 14.41
C TYR A 7 0.11 11.33 15.75
N ILE A 8 -0.02 10.21 16.49
CA ILE A 8 0.63 10.07 17.80
C ILE A 8 2.16 10.06 17.65
N LYS A 9 2.69 9.36 16.66
CA LYS A 9 4.14 9.34 16.40
C LYS A 9 4.66 10.72 16.04
N GLU A 10 3.93 11.51 15.26
CA GLU A 10 4.31 12.86 14.87
C GLU A 10 4.21 13.85 16.05
N THR A 11 3.11 13.83 16.79
CA THR A 11 2.80 14.86 17.79
C THR A 11 3.22 14.48 19.22
N GLY A 12 3.32 13.19 19.53
CA GLY A 12 3.43 12.69 20.90
C GLY A 12 2.13 12.74 21.69
N ASP A 13 1.02 13.14 21.09
CA ASP A 13 -0.27 13.32 21.76
C ASP A 13 -1.08 12.03 21.86
N PHE A 14 -0.96 11.33 22.97
CA PHE A 14 -1.79 10.16 23.29
C PHE A 14 -3.20 10.53 23.78
N SER A 15 -3.49 11.82 24.07
CA SER A 15 -4.80 12.22 24.58
C SER A 15 -5.90 12.02 23.54
N ILE A 16 -5.56 12.07 22.25
CA ILE A 16 -6.46 11.79 21.12
C ILE A 16 -7.20 10.46 21.26
N LEU A 17 -6.59 9.46 21.91
CA LEU A 17 -7.20 8.15 22.11
C LEU A 17 -8.43 8.16 23.03
N LYS A 18 -8.58 9.21 23.84
CA LYS A 18 -9.70 9.40 24.75
C LYS A 18 -10.83 10.23 24.14
N GLU A 19 -10.61 10.84 22.96
CA GLU A 19 -11.61 11.66 22.29
C GLU A 19 -12.87 10.85 22.03
N PRO A 20 -14.06 11.38 22.44
CA PRO A 20 -15.33 10.69 22.22
C PRO A 20 -15.78 10.83 20.77
N VAL A 21 -15.83 9.73 20.06
CA VAL A 21 -16.25 9.67 18.65
C VAL A 21 -17.53 8.84 18.53
N THR A 22 -18.51 9.33 17.76
CA THR A 22 -19.76 8.60 17.51
C THR A 22 -19.56 7.48 16.48
N PHE A 23 -20.29 6.37 16.64
CA PHE A 23 -20.42 5.38 15.57
C PHE A 23 -21.50 5.83 14.58
N ASN A 24 -21.19 5.78 13.28
CA ASN A 24 -22.12 6.08 12.18
C ASN A 24 -22.84 7.46 12.33
N SER A 25 -22.16 8.44 12.94
CA SER A 25 -22.74 9.75 13.27
C SER A 25 -24.02 9.67 14.12
N THR A 26 -24.25 8.56 14.84
CA THR A 26 -25.45 8.36 15.66
C THR A 26 -25.26 8.98 17.04
N PRO A 27 -26.10 9.96 17.46
CA PRO A 27 -26.02 10.54 18.79
C PRO A 27 -26.16 9.48 19.91
N GLY A 28 -25.40 9.64 20.98
CA GLY A 28 -25.42 8.71 22.12
C GLY A 28 -24.59 7.45 21.98
N THR A 29 -23.87 7.29 20.86
CA THR A 29 -22.99 6.12 20.62
C THR A 29 -21.51 6.45 20.79
N GLN A 30 -21.19 7.57 21.45
CA GLN A 30 -19.81 8.01 21.65
C GLN A 30 -19.02 6.98 22.44
N GLN A 31 -17.86 6.63 21.90
CA GLN A 31 -16.84 5.83 22.55
C GLN A 31 -15.47 6.49 22.37
N PRO A 32 -14.50 6.21 23.24
CA PRO A 32 -13.13 6.68 23.01
C PRO A 32 -12.58 6.23 21.65
N LEU A 33 -11.79 7.05 21.00
CA LEU A 33 -11.17 6.69 19.71
C LEU A 33 -10.42 5.34 19.77
N LEU A 34 -9.81 5.02 20.92
CA LEU A 34 -9.16 3.72 21.11
C LEU A 34 -10.12 2.53 20.89
N GLU A 35 -11.38 2.66 21.32
CA GLU A 35 -12.39 1.61 21.08
C GLU A 35 -12.71 1.45 19.58
N HIS A 36 -12.70 2.54 18.81
CA HIS A 36 -12.84 2.46 17.35
C HIS A 36 -11.67 1.72 16.70
N LEU A 37 -10.43 1.99 17.16
CA LEU A 37 -9.26 1.25 16.67
C LEU A 37 -9.37 -0.24 16.97
N LYS A 38 -9.77 -0.58 18.19
CA LYS A 38 -9.98 -1.96 18.60
C LYS A 38 -11.03 -2.66 17.74
N ARG A 39 -12.19 -2.06 17.54
CA ARG A 39 -13.26 -2.62 16.70
C ARG A 39 -12.83 -2.79 15.25
N SER A 40 -12.08 -1.83 14.69
CA SER A 40 -11.53 -1.94 13.34
C SER A 40 -10.57 -3.12 13.22
N PHE A 41 -9.69 -3.33 14.21
CA PHE A 41 -8.80 -4.47 14.25
C PHE A 41 -9.59 -5.79 14.39
N ASP A 42 -10.52 -5.86 15.35
CA ASP A 42 -11.32 -7.05 15.65
C ASP A 42 -12.19 -7.46 14.46
N PHE A 43 -12.75 -6.50 13.74
CA PHE A 43 -13.55 -6.80 12.55
C PHE A 43 -12.73 -7.61 11.53
N THR A 44 -11.54 -7.14 11.16
CA THR A 44 -10.71 -7.88 10.20
C THR A 44 -10.21 -9.20 10.77
N ALA A 45 -9.81 -9.24 12.06
CA ALA A 45 -9.33 -10.44 12.72
C ALA A 45 -10.38 -11.57 12.78
N THR A 46 -11.68 -11.21 12.84
CA THR A 46 -12.79 -12.16 12.93
C THR A 46 -13.46 -12.48 11.59
N HIS A 47 -13.20 -11.68 10.54
CA HIS A 47 -13.76 -11.87 9.20
C HIS A 47 -12.69 -12.42 8.26
N LYS A 48 -12.41 -13.71 8.39
CA LYS A 48 -11.45 -14.45 7.55
C LYS A 48 -12.15 -15.54 6.77
N GLY A 49 -11.66 -15.80 5.58
CA GLY A 49 -12.18 -16.83 4.69
C GLY A 49 -11.47 -18.19 4.87
N PRO A 50 -11.72 -19.14 3.95
CA PRO A 50 -11.23 -20.53 4.07
C PRO A 50 -9.70 -20.66 4.13
N HIS A 51 -8.96 -19.71 3.53
CA HIS A 51 -7.49 -19.70 3.52
C HIS A 51 -6.88 -18.95 4.72
N GLY A 52 -7.71 -18.47 5.66
CA GLY A 52 -7.26 -17.67 6.79
C GLY A 52 -6.92 -16.22 6.45
N LEU A 53 -7.19 -15.80 5.22
CA LEU A 53 -7.01 -14.44 4.75
C LEU A 53 -8.25 -13.60 5.06
N PRO A 54 -8.13 -12.26 5.22
CA PRO A 54 -9.27 -11.39 5.42
C PRO A 54 -10.26 -11.43 4.25
N LEU A 55 -11.57 -11.45 4.57
CA LEU A 55 -12.62 -11.33 3.58
C LEU A 55 -12.56 -9.96 2.89
N ILE A 56 -12.76 -9.94 1.56
CA ILE A 56 -12.76 -8.70 0.79
C ILE A 56 -14.05 -7.88 0.99
N GLY A 57 -15.15 -8.51 1.41
CA GLY A 57 -16.44 -7.85 1.53
C GLY A 57 -16.98 -7.37 0.18
N ARG A 58 -17.36 -6.10 0.12
CA ARG A 58 -17.79 -5.44 -1.13
C ARG A 58 -16.63 -5.26 -2.10
N ALA A 59 -15.55 -4.70 -1.60
CA ALA A 59 -14.30 -4.43 -2.29
C ALA A 59 -13.23 -4.05 -1.25
N ASP A 60 -11.99 -4.02 -1.65
CA ASP A 60 -10.90 -3.42 -0.88
C ASP A 60 -10.56 -2.00 -1.43
N TRP A 61 -9.29 -1.60 -1.48
CA TRP A 61 -8.88 -0.34 -2.09
C TRP A 61 -9.34 -0.23 -3.55
N ASN A 62 -9.31 -1.34 -4.28
CA ASN A 62 -9.80 -1.41 -5.65
C ASN A 62 -11.32 -1.70 -5.62
N ASP A 63 -12.12 -0.64 -5.59
CA ASP A 63 -13.59 -0.72 -5.55
C ASP A 63 -14.21 -1.29 -6.84
N CYS A 64 -13.41 -1.46 -7.89
CA CYS A 64 -13.81 -2.08 -9.14
C CYS A 64 -13.55 -3.60 -9.19
N LEU A 65 -12.85 -4.17 -8.20
CA LEU A 65 -12.65 -5.61 -8.06
C LEU A 65 -13.78 -6.22 -7.21
N ASN A 66 -14.83 -6.68 -7.89
CA ASN A 66 -16.12 -7.03 -7.27
C ASN A 66 -16.34 -8.54 -7.16
N LEU A 67 -15.53 -9.20 -6.35
CA LEU A 67 -15.49 -10.67 -6.24
C LEU A 67 -16.74 -11.31 -5.62
N ASN A 68 -17.70 -10.51 -5.16
CA ASN A 68 -18.94 -10.98 -4.53
C ASN A 68 -20.22 -10.36 -5.14
N CYS A 69 -20.14 -9.64 -6.24
CA CYS A 69 -21.26 -8.80 -6.72
C CYS A 69 -21.84 -9.17 -8.10
N PHE A 70 -21.34 -10.10 -8.82
CA PHE A 70 -21.83 -10.80 -10.00
C PHE A 70 -22.86 -10.06 -10.89
N SER A 71 -22.58 -8.83 -11.33
CA SER A 71 -23.42 -8.15 -12.31
C SER A 71 -23.19 -8.71 -13.72
N THR A 72 -24.27 -8.92 -14.48
CA THR A 72 -24.19 -9.29 -15.89
C THR A 72 -24.04 -8.09 -16.83
N VAL A 73 -24.10 -6.88 -16.28
CA VAL A 73 -23.95 -5.63 -17.03
C VAL A 73 -22.56 -5.07 -16.75
N PRO A 74 -21.66 -5.04 -17.74
CA PRO A 74 -20.34 -4.42 -17.60
C PRO A 74 -20.39 -3.08 -17.01
N ASP A 75 -19.92 -2.27 -16.48
CA ASP A 75 -20.09 -0.89 -15.97
C ASP A 75 -21.25 -0.66 -14.99
N GLU A 76 -22.02 -1.69 -14.62
CA GLU A 76 -22.97 -1.57 -13.52
C GLU A 76 -22.24 -1.51 -12.17
N SER A 77 -22.57 -0.51 -11.37
CA SER A 77 -21.94 -0.33 -10.07
C SER A 77 -22.21 -1.54 -9.16
N PHE A 78 -21.17 -2.09 -8.55
CA PHE A 78 -21.27 -3.16 -7.54
C PHE A 78 -22.19 -2.79 -6.36
N GLN A 79 -22.46 -1.52 -6.13
CA GLN A 79 -23.39 -1.05 -5.09
C GLN A 79 -24.84 -1.32 -5.42
N THR A 80 -25.16 -1.48 -6.70
CA THR A 80 -26.51 -1.77 -7.20
C THR A 80 -26.68 -3.20 -7.67
N ALA A 81 -25.59 -3.96 -7.82
CA ALA A 81 -25.57 -5.30 -8.35
C ALA A 81 -25.15 -6.32 -7.27
N GLY A 82 -25.94 -7.38 -7.09
CA GLY A 82 -25.59 -8.54 -6.29
C GLY A 82 -25.40 -8.29 -4.79
N ALA A 83 -24.66 -9.17 -4.13
CA ALA A 83 -24.44 -9.16 -2.69
C ALA A 83 -23.47 -8.05 -2.25
N SER A 84 -23.81 -7.36 -1.17
CA SER A 84 -22.96 -6.36 -0.55
C SER A 84 -21.84 -6.94 0.33
N GLU A 85 -21.98 -8.21 0.75
CA GLU A 85 -21.00 -8.93 1.56
C GLU A 85 -20.77 -10.31 0.96
N GLY A 86 -19.52 -10.70 0.87
CA GLY A 86 -19.13 -12.00 0.36
C GLY A 86 -18.58 -12.88 1.49
N PRO A 87 -19.11 -14.10 1.66
CA PRO A 87 -18.72 -14.97 2.75
C PRO A 87 -17.38 -15.67 2.56
N VAL A 88 -16.82 -15.66 1.33
CA VAL A 88 -15.64 -16.48 1.01
C VAL A 88 -14.56 -15.79 0.18
N ALA A 89 -14.86 -14.73 -0.55
CA ALA A 89 -13.83 -14.01 -1.31
C ALA A 89 -12.86 -13.30 -0.38
N GLU A 90 -11.55 -13.51 -0.59
CA GLU A 90 -10.47 -13.09 0.31
C GLU A 90 -9.48 -12.19 -0.39
N SER A 91 -8.90 -11.23 0.33
CA SER A 91 -7.91 -10.28 -0.21
C SER A 91 -6.53 -10.47 0.42
N VAL A 92 -5.54 -10.79 -0.40
CA VAL A 92 -4.13 -10.81 0.01
C VAL A 92 -3.61 -9.39 0.26
N PHE A 93 -4.13 -8.40 -0.44
CA PHE A 93 -3.81 -6.99 -0.19
C PHE A 93 -4.27 -6.52 1.20
N ILE A 94 -5.52 -6.83 1.59
CA ILE A 94 -6.01 -6.52 2.95
C ILE A 94 -5.18 -7.29 3.99
N ALA A 95 -4.76 -8.51 3.71
CA ALA A 95 -3.88 -9.26 4.61
C ALA A 95 -2.55 -8.52 4.84
N GLY A 96 -1.91 -7.99 3.80
CA GLY A 96 -0.73 -7.14 3.93
C GLY A 96 -1.00 -5.89 4.79
N MET A 97 -2.11 -5.19 4.55
CA MET A 97 -2.53 -4.05 5.36
C MET A 97 -2.77 -4.44 6.83
N PHE A 98 -3.44 -5.56 7.08
CA PHE A 98 -3.72 -6.04 8.43
C PHE A 98 -2.44 -6.38 9.19
N VAL A 99 -1.48 -7.04 8.55
CA VAL A 99 -0.17 -7.33 9.17
C VAL A 99 0.56 -6.03 9.52
N LYS A 100 0.64 -5.08 8.59
CA LYS A 100 1.32 -3.79 8.82
C LYS A 100 0.70 -2.99 9.97
N TYR A 101 -0.58 -2.71 9.87
CA TYR A 101 -1.25 -1.82 10.82
C TYR A 101 -1.74 -2.54 12.09
N GLY A 102 -1.86 -3.85 12.04
CA GLY A 102 -2.12 -4.68 13.22
C GLY A 102 -0.92 -4.73 14.16
N GLU A 103 0.30 -4.79 13.64
CA GLU A 103 1.51 -4.68 14.46
C GLU A 103 1.62 -3.28 15.10
N GLU A 104 1.29 -2.22 14.39
CA GLU A 104 1.24 -0.86 14.95
C GLU A 104 0.17 -0.72 16.05
N TYR A 105 -0.98 -1.39 15.90
CA TYR A 105 -2.01 -1.47 16.95
C TYR A 105 -1.48 -2.23 18.17
N ALA A 106 -0.81 -3.36 17.97
CA ALA A 106 -0.23 -4.14 19.07
C ALA A 106 0.83 -3.34 19.84
N GLN A 107 1.68 -2.59 19.14
CA GLN A 107 2.65 -1.69 19.76
C GLN A 107 1.96 -0.58 20.57
N LEU A 108 0.93 0.06 20.00
CA LEU A 108 0.17 1.11 20.67
C LEU A 108 -0.44 0.62 21.98
N VAL A 109 -1.16 -0.51 21.96
CA VAL A 109 -1.81 -1.01 23.18
C VAL A 109 -0.79 -1.54 24.21
N SER A 110 0.38 -2.00 23.76
CA SER A 110 1.50 -2.36 24.63
C SER A 110 2.05 -1.12 25.37
N LEU A 111 2.22 0.00 24.66
CA LEU A 111 2.66 1.28 25.25
C LEU A 111 1.64 1.84 26.26
N LEU A 112 0.37 1.55 26.07
CA LEU A 112 -0.70 1.88 27.02
C LEU A 112 -0.76 0.94 28.24
N GLY A 113 0.16 -0.04 28.35
CA GLY A 113 0.24 -0.99 29.45
C GLY A 113 -0.69 -2.18 29.33
N ASN A 114 -1.38 -2.38 28.20
CA ASN A 114 -2.28 -3.51 27.97
C ASN A 114 -1.56 -4.67 27.28
N ALA A 115 -0.72 -5.39 28.03
CA ALA A 115 0.08 -6.50 27.49
C ALA A 115 -0.79 -7.67 26.99
N VAL A 116 -1.93 -7.93 27.63
CA VAL A 116 -2.85 -9.02 27.22
C VAL A 116 -3.41 -8.76 25.82
N GLU A 117 -3.87 -7.55 25.58
CA GLU A 117 -4.38 -7.14 24.26
C GLU A 117 -3.27 -7.09 23.21
N ALA A 118 -2.07 -6.61 23.56
CA ALA A 118 -0.92 -6.60 22.67
C ALA A 118 -0.55 -8.01 22.21
N ASP A 119 -0.51 -8.99 23.13
CA ASP A 119 -0.20 -10.38 22.81
C ASP A 119 -1.30 -11.03 21.96
N ARG A 120 -2.58 -10.71 22.23
CA ARG A 120 -3.69 -11.16 21.39
C ARG A 120 -3.55 -10.62 19.98
N ALA A 121 -3.31 -9.31 19.83
CA ALA A 121 -3.17 -8.67 18.53
C ALA A 121 -1.99 -9.26 17.72
N ARG A 122 -0.83 -9.47 18.35
CA ARG A 122 0.32 -10.11 17.70
C ARG A 122 0.03 -11.53 17.22
N LYS A 123 -0.75 -12.30 17.98
CA LYS A 123 -1.15 -13.66 17.56
C LYS A 123 -2.03 -13.62 16.30
N GLU A 124 -2.99 -12.69 16.23
CA GLU A 124 -3.84 -12.53 15.03
C GLU A 124 -3.02 -12.06 13.82
N VAL A 125 -2.10 -11.13 14.03
CA VAL A 125 -1.16 -10.66 12.98
C VAL A 125 -0.29 -11.80 12.47
N ALA A 126 0.30 -12.59 13.38
CA ALA A 126 1.13 -13.74 13.01
C ALA A 126 0.34 -14.82 12.25
N ALA A 127 -0.91 -15.05 12.61
CA ALA A 127 -1.78 -15.99 11.92
C ALA A 127 -2.06 -15.55 10.47
N VAL A 128 -2.33 -14.26 10.24
CA VAL A 128 -2.55 -13.74 8.89
C VAL A 128 -1.24 -13.68 8.10
N TYR A 129 -0.12 -13.33 8.72
CA TYR A 129 1.21 -13.40 8.10
C TYR A 129 1.47 -14.82 7.54
N GLN A 130 1.25 -15.84 8.36
CA GLN A 130 1.43 -17.24 7.95
C GLN A 130 0.45 -17.64 6.84
N ALA A 131 -0.81 -17.21 6.92
CA ALA A 131 -1.80 -17.47 5.88
C ALA A 131 -1.39 -16.89 4.51
N VAL A 132 -0.75 -15.71 4.49
CA VAL A 132 -0.20 -15.16 3.24
C VAL A 132 0.94 -16.02 2.69
N LEU A 133 1.83 -16.52 3.54
CA LEU A 133 2.90 -17.41 3.07
C LEU A 133 2.36 -18.75 2.53
N ASP A 134 1.36 -19.32 3.20
CA ASP A 134 0.81 -20.64 2.87
C ASP A 134 -0.12 -20.61 1.66
N SER A 135 -0.92 -19.55 1.53
CA SER A 135 -2.01 -19.48 0.54
C SER A 135 -1.96 -18.25 -0.35
N GLY A 136 -1.20 -17.22 -0.01
CA GLY A 136 -1.11 -15.98 -0.79
C GLY A 136 0.06 -15.91 -1.75
N TRP A 137 0.91 -16.94 -1.86
CA TRP A 137 2.11 -16.95 -2.69
C TRP A 137 1.94 -17.84 -3.93
N ASP A 138 2.25 -17.32 -5.13
CA ASP A 138 2.10 -18.01 -6.42
C ASP A 138 3.43 -18.45 -7.08
N GLY A 139 4.49 -18.56 -6.29
CA GLY A 139 5.81 -19.03 -6.73
C GLY A 139 6.77 -17.91 -7.16
N GLU A 140 6.27 -16.83 -7.77
CA GLU A 140 7.06 -15.67 -8.20
C GLU A 140 6.54 -14.33 -7.65
N TRP A 141 5.26 -14.25 -7.24
CA TRP A 141 4.63 -13.06 -6.68
C TRP A 141 3.47 -13.42 -5.75
N PHE A 142 2.94 -12.45 -5.00
CA PHE A 142 1.76 -12.63 -4.17
C PHE A 142 0.49 -12.58 -5.02
N LEU A 143 -0.44 -13.50 -4.79
CA LEU A 143 -1.80 -13.48 -5.37
C LEU A 143 -2.50 -12.16 -5.04
N ARG A 144 -3.46 -11.78 -5.88
CA ARG A 144 -4.32 -10.63 -5.59
C ARG A 144 -5.41 -11.00 -4.57
N ALA A 145 -6.07 -12.11 -4.79
CA ALA A 145 -7.25 -12.52 -4.04
C ALA A 145 -7.61 -13.99 -4.32
N TYR A 146 -8.59 -14.48 -3.56
CA TYR A 146 -9.45 -15.60 -3.94
C TYR A 146 -10.87 -15.08 -4.21
N ASP A 147 -11.51 -15.52 -5.28
CA ASP A 147 -12.88 -15.16 -5.60
C ASP A 147 -13.91 -15.89 -4.74
N ALA A 148 -15.22 -15.63 -4.97
CA ALA A 148 -16.30 -16.28 -4.23
C ALA A 148 -16.39 -17.79 -4.43
N TYR A 149 -15.71 -18.33 -5.43
CA TYR A 149 -15.63 -19.76 -5.74
C TYR A 149 -14.30 -20.38 -5.30
N SER A 150 -13.47 -19.63 -4.58
CA SER A 150 -12.12 -20.01 -4.18
C SER A 150 -11.13 -20.19 -5.34
N HIS A 151 -11.38 -19.56 -6.49
CA HIS A 151 -10.41 -19.51 -7.57
C HIS A 151 -9.39 -18.39 -7.28
N LYS A 152 -8.15 -18.63 -7.67
CA LYS A 152 -7.08 -17.65 -7.54
C LYS A 152 -7.28 -16.47 -8.50
N VAL A 153 -7.11 -15.26 -8.00
CA VAL A 153 -7.04 -14.02 -8.78
C VAL A 153 -5.61 -13.47 -8.66
N GLY A 154 -5.05 -13.03 -9.76
CA GLY A 154 -3.65 -12.56 -9.76
C GLY A 154 -2.62 -13.70 -9.74
N SER A 155 -2.95 -14.84 -10.34
CA SER A 155 -2.10 -16.01 -10.47
C SER A 155 -1.53 -16.14 -11.88
N ARG A 156 -0.35 -16.74 -12.01
CA ARG A 156 0.19 -17.17 -13.29
C ARG A 156 -0.69 -18.20 -14.03
N GLU A 157 -1.61 -18.82 -13.31
CA GLU A 157 -2.58 -19.76 -13.87
C GLU A 157 -3.73 -19.04 -14.60
N CYS A 158 -3.94 -17.72 -14.36
CA CYS A 158 -4.94 -16.92 -15.02
C CYS A 158 -4.53 -16.59 -16.46
N GLU A 159 -5.50 -16.50 -17.38
CA GLU A 159 -5.27 -16.08 -18.76
C GLU A 159 -4.89 -14.59 -18.82
N GLU A 160 -5.63 -13.75 -18.10
CA GLU A 160 -5.47 -12.31 -17.95
C GLU A 160 -5.34 -11.95 -16.46
N GLY A 161 -4.85 -10.76 -16.12
CA GLY A 161 -4.74 -10.34 -14.73
C GLY A 161 -3.85 -11.25 -13.87
N GLN A 162 -2.69 -11.66 -14.38
CA GLN A 162 -1.81 -12.62 -13.70
C GLN A 162 -1.10 -12.04 -12.50
N ILE A 163 -0.73 -10.76 -12.54
CA ILE A 163 -0.03 -10.07 -11.46
C ILE A 163 -0.67 -8.70 -11.21
N PHE A 164 -0.83 -8.35 -9.94
CA PHE A 164 -1.35 -7.07 -9.48
C PHE A 164 -0.35 -6.38 -8.55
N ILE A 165 -0.26 -5.06 -8.63
CA ILE A 165 0.70 -4.25 -7.88
C ILE A 165 0.41 -4.21 -6.37
N GLU A 166 -0.88 -4.20 -5.96
CA GLU A 166 -1.29 -3.91 -4.59
C GLU A 166 -0.70 -4.91 -3.58
N PRO A 167 -0.83 -6.24 -3.75
CA PRO A 167 -0.28 -7.17 -2.78
C PRO A 167 1.25 -7.17 -2.79
N GLN A 168 1.90 -6.92 -3.94
CA GLN A 168 3.37 -6.85 -3.99
C GLN A 168 3.90 -5.69 -3.14
N GLY A 169 3.25 -4.52 -3.23
CA GLY A 169 3.59 -3.37 -2.42
C GLY A 169 3.33 -3.60 -0.94
N PHE A 170 2.10 -3.93 -0.56
CA PHE A 170 1.71 -3.98 0.86
C PHE A 170 2.23 -5.20 1.62
N CYS A 171 2.31 -6.38 1.01
CA CYS A 171 2.90 -7.53 1.70
C CYS A 171 4.38 -7.27 2.04
N VAL A 172 5.16 -6.73 1.08
CA VAL A 172 6.57 -6.40 1.34
C VAL A 172 6.71 -5.24 2.33
N LEU A 173 5.87 -4.20 2.21
CA LEU A 173 5.84 -3.07 3.16
C LEU A 173 5.51 -3.54 4.59
N ALA A 174 4.70 -4.58 4.73
CA ALA A 174 4.40 -5.24 6.00
C ALA A 174 5.52 -6.19 6.49
N GLY A 175 6.57 -6.38 5.71
CA GLY A 175 7.67 -7.31 6.01
C GLY A 175 7.41 -8.76 5.62
N ILE A 176 6.27 -9.05 4.98
CA ILE A 176 5.92 -10.43 4.58
C ILE A 176 6.85 -10.90 3.46
N GLY A 177 7.44 -12.08 3.63
CA GLY A 177 8.32 -12.70 2.66
C GLY A 177 9.73 -12.11 2.59
N VAL A 178 10.09 -11.16 3.46
CA VAL A 178 11.44 -10.55 3.47
C VAL A 178 12.48 -11.57 3.93
N GLN A 179 12.23 -12.26 5.03
CA GLN A 179 13.16 -13.25 5.58
C GLN A 179 13.21 -14.52 4.72
N GLU A 180 12.13 -14.85 4.07
CA GLU A 180 11.98 -16.02 3.20
C GLU A 180 12.55 -15.79 1.78
N GLY A 181 12.99 -14.58 1.46
CA GLY A 181 13.48 -14.20 0.12
C GLY A 181 12.35 -14.06 -0.93
N LEU A 182 11.09 -14.07 -0.51
CA LEU A 182 9.93 -13.95 -1.42
C LEU A 182 9.71 -12.50 -1.84
N ALA A 183 9.99 -11.55 -0.95
CA ALA A 183 9.86 -10.11 -1.22
C ALA A 183 10.70 -9.68 -2.43
N GLN A 184 11.96 -10.14 -2.53
CA GLN A 184 12.84 -9.87 -3.66
C GLN A 184 12.25 -10.41 -4.96
N LYS A 185 11.75 -11.66 -4.95
CA LYS A 185 11.13 -12.28 -6.13
C LYS A 185 9.87 -11.53 -6.58
N ALA A 186 9.02 -11.13 -5.63
CA ALA A 186 7.81 -10.37 -5.91
C ALA A 186 8.15 -9.03 -6.60
N LEU A 187 9.10 -8.27 -6.04
CA LEU A 187 9.51 -6.98 -6.61
C LEU A 187 10.27 -7.12 -7.93
N ASP A 188 11.05 -8.19 -8.13
CA ASP A 188 11.65 -8.51 -9.42
C ASP A 188 10.57 -8.84 -10.47
N SER A 189 9.49 -9.52 -10.08
CA SER A 189 8.33 -9.77 -10.94
C SER A 189 7.59 -8.48 -11.30
N VAL A 190 7.41 -7.56 -10.34
CA VAL A 190 6.87 -6.22 -10.59
C VAL A 190 7.74 -5.48 -11.61
N LYS A 191 9.06 -5.44 -11.41
CA LYS A 191 9.99 -4.80 -12.34
C LYS A 191 9.92 -5.40 -13.74
N LYS A 192 9.85 -6.73 -13.83
CA LYS A 192 9.83 -7.44 -15.12
C LYS A 192 8.52 -7.28 -15.88
N ARG A 193 7.38 -7.22 -15.17
CA ARG A 193 6.05 -7.36 -15.77
C ARG A 193 5.21 -6.09 -15.75
N LEU A 194 5.33 -5.28 -14.70
CA LEU A 194 4.48 -4.10 -14.51
C LEU A 194 5.19 -2.78 -14.78
N ASP A 195 6.53 -2.78 -14.79
CA ASP A 195 7.29 -1.55 -14.92
C ASP A 195 7.26 -0.99 -16.34
N THR A 196 7.03 0.32 -16.44
CA THR A 196 7.07 1.06 -17.70
C THR A 196 7.95 2.31 -17.56
N LYS A 197 8.15 3.01 -18.67
CA LYS A 197 8.83 4.32 -18.65
C LYS A 197 8.09 5.35 -17.80
N TYR A 198 6.77 5.24 -17.65
CA TYR A 198 5.91 6.27 -17.05
C TYR A 198 5.37 5.90 -15.66
N GLY A 199 5.77 4.76 -15.14
CA GLY A 199 5.37 4.23 -13.84
C GLY A 199 5.11 2.73 -13.87
N VAL A 200 4.64 2.20 -12.75
CA VAL A 200 4.32 0.78 -12.58
C VAL A 200 2.83 0.59 -12.79
N MET A 201 2.46 -0.28 -13.75
CA MET A 201 1.06 -0.62 -14.06
C MET A 201 0.39 -1.37 -12.90
N LEU A 202 -0.92 -1.24 -12.82
CA LEU A 202 -1.71 -1.87 -11.77
C LEU A 202 -1.73 -3.39 -11.89
N LEU A 203 -1.91 -3.90 -13.12
CA LEU A 203 -1.95 -5.34 -13.39
C LEU A 203 -1.43 -5.67 -14.80
N GLN A 204 -1.17 -6.95 -15.07
CA GLN A 204 -0.81 -7.49 -16.39
C GLN A 204 -1.07 -9.00 -16.45
N PRO A 205 -1.50 -9.55 -17.63
CA PRO A 205 -2.04 -8.86 -18.82
C PRO A 205 -3.33 -8.11 -18.52
N ALA A 206 -3.64 -7.06 -19.30
CA ALA A 206 -4.91 -6.37 -19.22
C ALA A 206 -6.08 -7.30 -19.57
N TYR A 207 -7.24 -7.06 -18.98
CA TYR A 207 -8.49 -7.72 -19.35
C TYR A 207 -8.97 -7.18 -20.70
N THR A 208 -9.28 -8.09 -21.62
CA THR A 208 -9.76 -7.76 -22.97
C THR A 208 -11.25 -8.00 -23.14
N ARG A 209 -11.89 -8.62 -22.16
CA ARG A 209 -13.34 -8.90 -22.09
C ARG A 209 -13.85 -8.75 -20.67
N TYR A 210 -15.17 -8.59 -20.54
CA TYR A 210 -15.80 -8.57 -19.23
C TYR A 210 -15.82 -9.95 -18.59
N HIS A 211 -15.39 -10.00 -17.33
CA HIS A 211 -15.41 -11.18 -16.47
C HIS A 211 -16.39 -10.97 -15.33
N LEU A 212 -17.50 -11.73 -15.34
CA LEU A 212 -18.56 -11.62 -14.35
C LEU A 212 -18.07 -11.79 -12.91
N GLU A 213 -17.14 -12.72 -12.70
CA GLU A 213 -16.55 -13.08 -11.41
C GLU A 213 -15.56 -12.03 -10.86
N LEU A 214 -15.08 -11.13 -11.69
CA LEU A 214 -14.15 -10.06 -11.34
C LEU A 214 -14.81 -8.69 -11.26
N GLY A 215 -15.90 -8.50 -12.02
CA GLY A 215 -16.68 -7.28 -12.02
C GLY A 215 -16.06 -6.14 -12.83
N GLU A 216 -16.26 -4.93 -12.33
CA GLU A 216 -16.04 -3.68 -13.06
C GLU A 216 -14.58 -3.49 -13.53
N VAL A 217 -13.60 -4.02 -12.84
CA VAL A 217 -12.17 -3.95 -13.23
C VAL A 217 -11.95 -4.44 -14.66
N SER A 218 -12.72 -5.44 -15.11
CA SER A 218 -12.63 -6.03 -16.44
C SER A 218 -13.51 -5.31 -17.50
N SER A 219 -14.26 -4.29 -17.12
CA SER A 219 -15.07 -3.48 -18.04
C SER A 219 -14.31 -2.30 -18.67
N TYR A 220 -13.26 -1.84 -18.01
CA TYR A 220 -12.46 -0.73 -18.52
C TYR A 220 -11.61 -1.14 -19.73
N PRO A 221 -11.36 -0.20 -20.67
CA PRO A 221 -10.45 -0.47 -21.78
C PRO A 221 -9.04 -0.81 -21.28
N PRO A 222 -8.32 -1.74 -21.95
CA PRO A 222 -6.93 -2.07 -21.63
C PRO A 222 -6.03 -0.84 -21.52
N GLY A 223 -5.25 -0.77 -20.46
CA GLY A 223 -4.34 0.34 -20.16
C GLY A 223 -4.99 1.55 -19.50
N TYR A 224 -6.27 1.50 -19.16
CA TYR A 224 -6.97 2.60 -18.49
C TYR A 224 -7.56 2.17 -17.15
N LYS A 225 -7.64 3.14 -16.24
CA LYS A 225 -8.18 2.94 -14.89
C LYS A 225 -7.51 1.74 -14.22
N GLU A 226 -8.29 0.92 -13.53
CA GLU A 226 -7.83 -0.26 -12.82
C GLU A 226 -7.45 -1.42 -13.77
N ASN A 227 -7.80 -1.35 -15.05
CA ASN A 227 -7.45 -2.37 -16.04
C ASN A 227 -6.10 -2.07 -16.71
N ALA A 228 -5.00 -2.38 -16.04
CA ALA A 228 -3.62 -2.19 -16.49
C ALA A 228 -3.21 -0.71 -16.73
N GLY A 229 -3.93 0.27 -16.20
CA GLY A 229 -3.45 1.64 -16.09
C GLY A 229 -2.29 1.74 -15.08
N ILE A 230 -1.50 2.81 -15.17
CA ILE A 230 -0.54 3.17 -14.14
C ILE A 230 -1.29 4.00 -13.08
N PHE A 231 -1.73 3.35 -12.03
CA PHE A 231 -2.40 4.03 -10.93
C PHE A 231 -1.35 4.67 -10.03
N CYS A 232 -1.23 6.00 -10.07
CA CYS A 232 -0.12 6.70 -9.43
C CYS A 232 -0.11 6.54 -7.90
N HIS A 233 -1.28 6.29 -7.29
CA HIS A 233 -1.43 6.05 -5.85
C HIS A 233 -0.65 4.80 -5.36
N ASN A 234 -0.57 3.75 -6.18
CA ASN A 234 0.08 2.48 -5.81
C ASN A 234 1.61 2.51 -6.03
N ASN A 235 2.11 3.41 -6.86
CA ASN A 235 3.52 3.49 -7.18
C ASN A 235 4.40 3.76 -5.95
N PRO A 236 4.05 4.69 -5.04
CA PRO A 236 4.75 4.85 -3.76
C PRO A 236 4.82 3.58 -2.91
N TRP A 237 3.81 2.69 -2.95
CA TRP A 237 3.86 1.43 -2.20
C TRP A 237 4.98 0.51 -2.69
N ILE A 238 5.22 0.46 -4.01
CA ILE A 238 6.34 -0.29 -4.57
C ILE A 238 7.67 0.38 -4.21
N SER A 239 7.76 1.71 -4.33
CA SER A 239 8.97 2.43 -3.92
C SER A 239 9.31 2.18 -2.44
N ILE A 240 8.33 2.25 -1.55
CA ILE A 240 8.50 1.92 -0.12
C ILE A 240 8.93 0.45 0.05
N ALA A 241 8.29 -0.48 -0.65
CA ALA A 241 8.65 -1.90 -0.59
C ALA A 241 10.11 -2.15 -1.02
N GLU A 242 10.60 -1.45 -2.05
CA GLU A 242 12.00 -1.52 -2.46
C GLU A 242 12.95 -1.00 -1.36
N THR A 243 12.54 0.03 -0.58
CA THR A 243 13.35 0.49 0.56
C THR A 243 13.37 -0.53 1.70
N VAL A 244 12.30 -1.30 1.90
CA VAL A 244 12.25 -2.37 2.91
C VAL A 244 13.33 -3.42 2.65
N ILE A 245 13.55 -3.77 1.39
CA ILE A 245 14.60 -4.75 0.98
C ILE A 245 15.95 -4.10 0.63
N GLY A 246 16.10 -2.79 0.88
CA GLY A 246 17.38 -2.08 0.77
C GLY A 246 17.77 -1.65 -0.64
N ARG A 247 16.85 -1.56 -1.59
CA ARG A 247 17.10 -1.16 -2.99
C ARG A 247 16.81 0.32 -3.21
N GLY A 248 17.66 1.20 -2.70
CA GLY A 248 17.47 2.67 -2.73
C GLY A 248 17.44 3.26 -4.14
N SER A 249 18.32 2.84 -5.03
CA SER A 249 18.35 3.28 -6.43
C SER A 249 17.04 2.92 -7.14
N ARG A 250 16.50 1.74 -6.92
CA ARG A 250 15.23 1.30 -7.51
C ARG A 250 14.04 2.04 -6.91
N ALA A 251 14.02 2.22 -5.60
CA ALA A 251 12.99 3.00 -4.92
C ALA A 251 12.88 4.42 -5.50
N PHE A 252 14.02 5.09 -5.66
CA PHE A 252 14.08 6.44 -6.23
C PHE A 252 13.72 6.46 -7.72
N GLU A 253 14.08 5.44 -8.50
CA GLU A 253 13.65 5.29 -9.89
C GLU A 253 12.12 5.26 -9.99
N VAL A 254 11.42 4.46 -9.17
CA VAL A 254 9.95 4.40 -9.15
C VAL A 254 9.36 5.74 -8.71
N TYR A 255 9.90 6.37 -7.67
CA TYR A 255 9.49 7.69 -7.21
C TYR A 255 9.49 8.73 -8.34
N ARG A 256 10.57 8.80 -9.11
CA ARG A 256 10.74 9.80 -10.19
C ARG A 256 9.72 9.66 -11.31
N LYS A 257 9.24 8.45 -11.61
CA LYS A 257 8.34 8.19 -12.74
C LYS A 257 6.98 8.86 -12.62
N THR A 258 6.53 9.14 -11.40
CA THR A 258 5.22 9.75 -11.15
C THR A 258 5.30 11.12 -10.46
N CYS A 259 6.49 11.55 -10.07
CA CYS A 259 6.69 12.84 -9.39
C CYS A 259 6.70 13.99 -10.41
N PRO A 260 5.80 14.99 -10.31
CA PRO A 260 5.68 16.09 -11.26
C PRO A 260 6.99 16.83 -11.56
N ALA A 261 7.86 16.99 -10.56
CA ALA A 261 9.15 17.66 -10.71
C ALA A 261 10.10 17.00 -11.73
N TYR A 262 9.83 15.77 -12.15
CA TYR A 262 10.64 15.01 -13.11
C TYR A 262 9.91 14.73 -14.43
N LEU A 263 8.75 15.34 -14.66
CA LEU A 263 7.91 15.06 -15.84
C LEU A 263 7.90 16.20 -16.87
N GLU A 264 8.68 17.27 -16.67
CA GLU A 264 8.69 18.44 -17.55
C GLU A 264 9.10 18.08 -18.97
N ASP A 265 10.14 17.28 -19.15
CA ASP A 265 10.65 16.85 -20.46
C ASP A 265 9.65 16.02 -21.28
N ILE A 266 8.61 15.50 -20.62
CA ILE A 266 7.54 14.70 -21.25
C ILE A 266 6.17 15.35 -21.11
N SER A 267 6.11 16.65 -20.84
CA SER A 267 4.85 17.38 -20.60
C SER A 267 3.86 17.27 -21.78
N ASP A 268 4.35 17.23 -23.01
CA ASP A 268 3.53 17.03 -24.23
C ASP A 268 2.84 15.65 -24.27
N ILE A 269 3.39 14.66 -23.59
CA ILE A 269 2.83 13.32 -23.47
C ILE A 269 1.94 13.25 -22.23
N HIS A 270 2.45 13.74 -21.09
CA HIS A 270 1.78 13.66 -19.79
C HIS A 270 0.50 14.49 -19.71
N ARG A 271 0.52 15.72 -20.21
CA ARG A 271 -0.65 16.60 -20.45
C ARG A 271 -1.49 17.00 -19.24
N THR A 272 -0.96 16.92 -18.05
CA THR A 272 -1.57 17.54 -16.85
C THR A 272 -0.75 18.75 -16.43
N GLU A 273 -1.26 19.49 -15.45
CA GLU A 273 -0.53 20.62 -14.89
C GLU A 273 0.83 20.16 -14.34
N PRO A 274 1.93 20.90 -14.59
CA PRO A 274 3.29 20.41 -14.32
C PRO A 274 3.65 20.31 -12.84
N TYR A 275 2.75 20.70 -11.93
CA TYR A 275 2.95 20.72 -10.49
C TYR A 275 1.95 19.84 -9.72
N VAL A 276 1.10 19.06 -10.39
CA VAL A 276 0.11 18.21 -9.75
C VAL A 276 0.35 16.72 -10.00
N TYR A 277 0.00 15.91 -9.02
CA TYR A 277 -0.06 14.47 -9.19
C TYR A 277 -1.34 14.06 -9.92
N ALA A 278 -1.21 13.17 -10.88
CA ALA A 278 -2.34 12.53 -11.54
C ALA A 278 -2.86 11.33 -10.71
N GLN A 279 -4.12 10.99 -10.89
CA GLN A 279 -4.67 9.75 -10.36
C GLN A 279 -4.07 8.55 -11.10
N MET A 280 -4.08 8.62 -12.44
CA MET A 280 -3.55 7.56 -13.29
C MET A 280 -2.83 8.13 -14.53
N VAL A 281 -1.96 7.31 -15.08
CA VAL A 281 -1.33 7.50 -16.37
C VAL A 281 -1.72 6.29 -17.24
N ALA A 282 -1.99 6.54 -18.52
CA ALA A 282 -2.34 5.49 -19.47
C ALA A 282 -1.22 4.44 -19.57
N GLY A 283 -1.57 3.17 -19.34
CA GLY A 283 -0.65 2.02 -19.32
C GLY A 283 -0.18 1.60 -20.70
N ALA A 284 0.63 0.55 -20.76
CA ALA A 284 1.27 0.10 -21.99
C ALA A 284 0.28 -0.35 -23.09
N ASP A 285 -0.87 -0.86 -22.70
CA ASP A 285 -1.91 -1.33 -23.63
C ASP A 285 -2.81 -0.20 -24.14
N ALA A 286 -2.70 1.00 -23.58
CA ALA A 286 -3.48 2.15 -24.00
C ALA A 286 -2.91 2.79 -25.28
N PRO A 287 -3.76 3.24 -26.24
CA PRO A 287 -3.32 3.96 -27.43
C PRO A 287 -2.51 5.24 -27.14
N ARG A 288 -2.72 5.85 -25.97
CA ARG A 288 -2.01 7.05 -25.53
C ARG A 288 -1.16 6.76 -24.28
N HIS A 289 -0.33 5.73 -24.35
CA HIS A 289 0.57 5.37 -23.27
C HIS A 289 1.37 6.58 -22.78
N GLY A 290 1.32 6.84 -21.47
CA GLY A 290 1.98 7.98 -20.84
C GLY A 290 1.11 9.22 -20.63
N GLU A 291 -0.11 9.28 -21.21
CA GLU A 291 -1.04 10.39 -20.98
C GLU A 291 -1.69 10.27 -19.62
N ALA A 292 -1.53 11.27 -18.77
CA ALA A 292 -2.12 11.32 -17.45
C ALA A 292 -3.59 11.73 -17.47
N LYS A 293 -4.34 11.29 -16.46
CA LYS A 293 -5.77 11.54 -16.28
C LYS A 293 -6.10 11.91 -14.84
N ASN A 294 -7.17 12.66 -14.67
CA ASN A 294 -7.73 13.00 -13.36
C ASN A 294 -6.69 13.63 -12.42
N SER A 295 -6.11 14.75 -12.83
CA SER A 295 -5.28 15.57 -11.94
C SER A 295 -6.06 16.02 -10.70
N TRP A 296 -5.39 16.20 -9.57
CA TRP A 296 -5.92 16.58 -8.26
C TRP A 296 -6.71 15.49 -7.51
N LEU A 297 -7.42 14.62 -8.19
CA LEU A 297 -8.32 13.61 -7.61
C LEU A 297 -7.55 12.34 -7.19
N THR A 298 -6.58 12.47 -6.26
CA THR A 298 -5.73 11.33 -5.92
C THR A 298 -5.08 11.46 -4.54
N GLY A 299 -4.87 10.33 -3.87
CA GLY A 299 -4.01 10.21 -2.71
C GLY A 299 -2.51 10.09 -3.03
N THR A 300 -2.12 10.20 -4.30
CA THR A 300 -0.73 10.04 -4.74
C THR A 300 0.22 11.01 -4.06
N ALA A 301 -0.17 12.29 -3.93
CA ALA A 301 0.67 13.32 -3.30
C ALA A 301 1.03 12.97 -1.86
N ALA A 302 0.05 12.55 -1.06
CA ALA A 302 0.27 12.19 0.35
C ALA A 302 1.18 10.95 0.47
N TRP A 303 0.93 9.90 -0.30
CA TRP A 303 1.77 8.71 -0.30
C TRP A 303 3.19 8.98 -0.81
N THR A 304 3.32 9.82 -1.83
CA THR A 304 4.64 10.21 -2.36
C THR A 304 5.42 11.04 -1.36
N PHE A 305 4.75 11.93 -0.62
CA PHE A 305 5.39 12.69 0.46
C PHE A 305 5.90 11.76 1.58
N VAL A 306 5.08 10.80 2.03
CA VAL A 306 5.50 9.79 3.01
C VAL A 306 6.66 8.95 2.47
N ASN A 307 6.59 8.52 1.22
CA ASN A 307 7.64 7.73 0.58
C ASN A 307 8.98 8.47 0.59
N ILE A 308 9.02 9.70 0.05
CA ILE A 308 10.29 10.44 -0.04
C ILE A 308 10.83 10.82 1.34
N SER A 309 10.00 11.35 2.24
CA SER A 309 10.46 11.87 3.52
C SER A 309 10.80 10.77 4.53
N GLN A 310 9.96 9.73 4.63
CA GLN A 310 10.08 8.72 5.68
C GLN A 310 10.85 7.47 5.24
N TYR A 311 10.79 7.10 3.95
CA TYR A 311 11.38 5.85 3.49
C TYR A 311 12.63 6.03 2.64
N ILE A 312 12.65 6.97 1.69
CA ILE A 312 13.86 7.23 0.90
C ILE A 312 14.84 8.07 1.72
N LEU A 313 14.47 9.26 2.18
CA LEU A 313 15.30 10.08 3.05
C LEU A 313 15.38 9.52 4.48
N GLY A 314 14.45 8.66 4.86
CA GLY A 314 14.53 7.85 6.06
C GLY A 314 14.34 8.59 7.39
N ILE A 315 13.66 9.73 7.41
CA ILE A 315 13.38 10.49 8.64
C ILE A 315 11.97 10.16 9.11
N GLN A 316 11.85 9.17 9.99
CA GLN A 316 10.57 8.60 10.39
C GLN A 316 10.18 9.03 11.80
N PRO A 317 9.00 9.63 11.98
CA PRO A 317 8.41 9.78 13.32
C PRO A 317 8.18 8.41 13.95
N ASP A 318 8.60 8.28 15.23
CA ASP A 318 8.37 7.05 15.99
C ASP A 318 7.89 7.38 17.41
N TRP A 319 7.59 6.36 18.19
CA TRP A 319 7.00 6.49 19.52
C TRP A 319 7.85 7.38 20.46
N ASN A 320 9.16 7.20 20.44
CA ASN A 320 10.08 7.86 21.35
C ASN A 320 10.93 8.98 20.72
N GLY A 321 10.74 9.27 19.43
CA GLY A 321 11.53 10.27 18.72
C GLY A 321 11.56 10.07 17.22
N LEU A 322 12.62 10.55 16.56
CA LEU A 322 12.86 10.32 15.15
C LEU A 322 13.73 9.08 14.94
N ARG A 323 13.34 8.23 14.04
CA ARG A 323 14.15 7.13 13.53
C ARG A 323 14.83 7.59 12.24
N ILE A 324 16.14 7.39 12.17
CA ILE A 324 16.96 7.72 11.00
C ILE A 324 17.38 6.43 10.31
N ASP A 325 16.79 6.15 9.14
CA ASP A 325 17.00 4.91 8.38
C ASP A 325 16.90 5.18 6.86
N PRO A 326 17.84 5.95 6.28
CA PRO A 326 17.81 6.28 4.86
C PRO A 326 17.97 5.05 3.97
N CYS A 327 17.25 5.08 2.82
CA CYS A 327 17.45 4.14 1.73
C CYS A 327 17.49 4.91 0.42
N ILE A 328 18.70 5.30 0.02
CA ILE A 328 18.99 6.30 -1.02
C ILE A 328 19.73 5.67 -2.21
N PRO A 329 19.72 6.32 -3.38
CA PRO A 329 20.56 5.90 -4.49
C PRO A 329 22.04 5.84 -4.11
N SER A 330 22.76 4.86 -4.66
CA SER A 330 24.18 4.68 -4.39
C SER A 330 25.07 5.85 -4.84
N ASP A 331 24.61 6.65 -5.79
CA ASP A 331 25.30 7.87 -6.28
C ASP A 331 25.02 9.12 -5.40
N CYS A 332 24.15 9.01 -4.42
CA CYS A 332 23.88 10.08 -3.45
C CYS A 332 24.97 10.12 -2.38
N ASN A 333 25.76 11.20 -2.34
CA ASN A 333 26.86 11.37 -1.37
C ASN A 333 26.38 11.75 0.04
N GLY A 334 25.16 12.27 0.14
CA GLY A 334 24.58 12.77 1.39
C GLY A 334 23.61 13.91 1.14
N TYR A 335 23.00 14.40 2.22
CA TYR A 335 22.03 15.52 2.19
C TYR A 335 21.85 16.08 3.59
N ASP A 336 21.27 17.27 3.64
CA ASP A 336 20.90 17.95 4.87
C ASP A 336 19.39 18.09 4.96
N ILE A 337 18.84 17.92 6.17
CA ILE A 337 17.42 18.11 6.44
C ILE A 337 17.28 19.00 7.68
N HIS A 338 16.47 20.04 7.57
CA HIS A 338 15.92 20.76 8.71
C HIS A 338 14.53 20.24 9.02
N ARG A 339 14.30 19.72 10.22
CA ARG A 339 13.03 19.09 10.62
C ARG A 339 12.55 19.67 11.95
N HIS A 340 11.43 20.38 11.92
CA HIS A 340 10.69 20.65 13.15
C HIS A 340 9.91 19.40 13.55
N TYR A 341 10.15 18.88 14.73
CA TYR A 341 9.48 17.68 15.23
C TYR A 341 9.16 17.81 16.70
N ARG A 342 7.89 17.71 17.04
CA ARG A 342 7.35 17.99 18.37
C ARG A 342 7.77 19.41 18.81
N ASN A 343 8.55 19.55 19.86
CA ASN A 343 8.96 20.83 20.41
C ASN A 343 10.45 21.17 20.16
N ALA A 344 11.07 20.56 19.17
CA ALA A 344 12.47 20.75 18.84
C ALA A 344 12.71 20.86 17.34
N ASP A 345 13.77 21.58 16.99
CA ASP A 345 14.30 21.66 15.64
C ASP A 345 15.52 20.75 15.53
N TYR A 346 15.58 19.99 14.48
CA TYR A 346 16.64 19.03 14.17
C TYR A 346 17.30 19.42 12.85
N ASP A 347 18.62 19.67 12.91
CA ASP A 347 19.47 19.78 11.74
C ASP A 347 20.16 18.44 11.53
N ILE A 348 19.74 17.70 10.52
CA ILE A 348 20.15 16.31 10.29
C ILE A 348 21.08 16.28 9.08
N HIS A 349 22.32 15.86 9.30
CA HIS A 349 23.35 15.75 8.25
C HIS A 349 23.61 14.28 7.94
N ILE A 350 23.21 13.84 6.77
CA ILE A 350 23.45 12.47 6.28
C ILE A 350 24.68 12.48 5.37
N GLN A 351 25.63 11.59 5.66
CA GLN A 351 26.83 11.38 4.85
C GLN A 351 26.90 9.94 4.36
N ASN A 352 27.15 9.75 3.09
CA ASN A 352 27.26 8.42 2.45
C ASN A 352 28.60 8.25 1.68
N PRO A 353 29.73 8.28 2.37
CA PRO A 353 31.04 8.21 1.72
C PRO A 353 31.33 6.83 1.10
N ASN A 354 30.60 5.80 1.51
CA ASN A 354 30.76 4.44 1.01
C ASN A 354 29.78 4.06 -0.11
N HIS A 355 28.96 5.02 -0.54
CA HIS A 355 27.97 4.82 -1.63
C HIS A 355 27.05 3.59 -1.41
N VAL A 356 26.64 3.37 -0.17
CA VAL A 356 25.69 2.32 0.19
C VAL A 356 24.26 2.81 -0.02
N GLU A 357 23.37 1.90 -0.34
CA GLU A 357 21.94 2.26 -0.52
C GLU A 357 21.19 2.27 0.81
N LYS A 358 21.59 1.45 1.79
CA LYS A 358 20.93 1.34 3.10
C LYS A 358 21.92 0.95 4.20
N GLY A 359 21.59 1.32 5.41
CA GLY A 359 22.32 0.95 6.63
C GLY A 359 23.05 2.13 7.25
N VAL A 360 22.67 2.47 8.48
CA VAL A 360 23.32 3.51 9.30
C VAL A 360 24.43 2.87 10.13
N VAL A 361 25.66 3.32 9.95
CA VAL A 361 26.83 2.81 10.68
C VAL A 361 26.99 3.51 12.03
N SER A 362 26.73 4.82 12.07
CA SER A 362 26.82 5.62 13.30
C SER A 362 25.80 6.75 13.28
N LEU A 363 25.30 7.11 14.45
CA LEU A 363 24.44 8.26 14.71
C LEU A 363 25.09 9.07 15.86
N LEU A 364 25.32 10.34 15.61
CA LEU A 364 25.82 11.28 16.62
C LEU A 364 24.69 12.29 16.89
N VAL A 365 24.53 12.64 18.16
CA VAL A 365 23.55 13.65 18.60
C VAL A 365 24.32 14.63 19.50
N ASP A 366 24.26 15.91 19.13
CA ASP A 366 24.91 17.01 19.89
C ASP A 366 23.97 17.62 20.93
#